data_6e5c81bc66e62dc93644b172f51b51c6
#
_entry.id   6e5c81bc66e62dc93644b172f51b51c6
#
_cell.length_a   1.000
_cell.length_b   1.000
_cell.length_c   1.000
_cell.angle_alpha   90.00
_cell.angle_beta   90.00
_cell.angle_gamma   90.00
#
_symmetry.space_group_name_H-M   'P 1'
#
loop_
_entity.id
_entity.type
_entity.pdbx_description
1 polymer ?
#
loop_
_entity_poly.entity_id
_entity_poly.type
_entity_poly.pdbx_seq_one_letter_code
_entity_poly.pdbx_strand_id
1 'polypeptide(L)'
;MKLEVGQFVRTKDGIIAKVDYIDDNTIFFDKDLYRTYGDSINFLEKDNLERIVKVSYNIIDILEVGDYVNGYKVTGIGGTYHGRKDIAIYCDYQENEKTGKWIMIYDDEIKSVITHEQMERMAYKVGD
;
A
#
# COMPACT_ATOMS: atom_id res chain seq x y z
N MET A 1 12.00 -9.11 14.06
CA MET A 1 11.81 -8.68 12.65
C MET A 1 13.04 -7.92 12.20
N LYS A 2 13.58 -8.30 11.07
CA LYS A 2 14.75 -7.63 10.49
C LYS A 2 14.32 -6.99 9.17
N LEU A 3 14.40 -5.66 9.10
CA LEU A 3 14.07 -4.94 7.88
C LEU A 3 15.31 -4.76 7.01
N GLU A 4 15.11 -4.68 5.71
CA GLU A 4 16.16 -4.45 4.73
C GLU A 4 15.76 -3.31 3.80
N VAL A 5 16.76 -2.61 3.29
CA VAL A 5 16.56 -1.55 2.29
C VAL A 5 15.86 -2.13 1.06
N GLY A 6 14.87 -1.41 0.57
CA GLY A 6 14.07 -1.84 -0.59
C GLY A 6 12.78 -2.55 -0.24
N GLN A 7 12.59 -2.94 1.02
CA GLN A 7 11.33 -3.55 1.45
C GLN A 7 10.25 -2.50 1.64
N PHE A 8 9.03 -2.87 1.27
CA PHE A 8 7.83 -2.10 1.60
C PHE A 8 7.29 -2.55 2.94
N VAL A 9 6.78 -1.63 3.72
CA VAL A 9 6.15 -1.90 5.01
C VAL A 9 4.75 -1.34 5.05
N ARG A 10 3.88 -1.98 5.82
CA ARG A 10 2.55 -1.48 6.14
C ARG A 10 2.42 -1.43 7.65
N THR A 11 1.98 -0.30 8.18
CA THR A 11 1.77 -0.12 9.62
C THR A 11 0.35 -0.51 10.01
N LYS A 12 0.11 -0.63 11.33
CA LYS A 12 -1.21 -0.93 11.89
C LYS A 12 -2.26 0.12 11.50
N ASP A 13 -1.84 1.35 11.34
CA ASP A 13 -2.72 2.47 10.96
C ASP A 13 -2.78 2.69 9.45
N GLY A 14 -2.22 1.76 8.67
CA GLY A 14 -2.37 1.75 7.22
C GLY A 14 -1.40 2.64 6.46
N ILE A 15 -0.29 3.02 7.07
CA ILE A 15 0.74 3.77 6.36
C ILE A 15 1.61 2.80 5.57
N ILE A 16 1.83 3.10 4.28
CA ILE A 16 2.71 2.33 3.41
C ILE A 16 3.97 3.16 3.15
N ALA A 17 5.12 2.52 3.32
CA ALA A 17 6.39 3.16 3.09
C ALA A 17 7.41 2.15 2.57
N LYS A 18 8.49 2.64 1.98
CA LYS A 18 9.59 1.80 1.50
C LYS A 18 10.85 2.14 2.27
N VAL A 19 11.54 1.12 2.75
CA VAL A 19 12.80 1.30 3.48
C VAL A 19 13.86 1.84 2.54
N ASP A 20 14.38 3.02 2.85
CA ASP A 20 15.39 3.71 2.06
C ASP A 20 16.79 3.58 2.65
N TYR A 21 16.90 3.69 3.96
CA TYR A 21 18.19 3.68 4.65
C TYR A 21 18.02 3.13 6.07
N ILE A 22 18.99 2.36 6.54
CA ILE A 22 18.98 1.82 7.90
C ILE A 22 20.24 2.24 8.62
N ASP A 23 20.06 2.92 9.75
CA ASP A 23 21.11 3.27 10.69
C ASP A 23 21.08 2.27 11.88
N ASP A 24 22.00 2.40 12.81
CA ASP A 24 22.12 1.49 13.95
C ASP A 24 20.83 1.40 14.77
N ASN A 25 20.13 2.52 14.96
CA ASN A 25 18.93 2.59 15.79
C ASN A 25 17.69 3.05 15.04
N THR A 26 17.79 3.40 13.77
CA THR A 26 16.68 4.06 13.05
C THR A 26 16.54 3.53 11.64
N ILE A 27 15.31 3.37 11.20
CA ILE A 27 14.96 2.99 9.84
C ILE A 27 14.31 4.20 9.19
N PHE A 28 14.86 4.62 8.05
CA PHE A 28 14.38 5.77 7.28
C PHE A 28 13.64 5.30 6.05
N PHE A 29 12.55 5.97 5.73
CA PHE A 29 11.67 5.63 4.62
C PHE A 29 11.74 6.67 3.51
N ASP A 30 11.52 6.20 2.28
CA ASP A 30 11.43 7.06 1.11
C ASP A 30 10.14 7.88 1.19
N LYS A 31 10.27 9.20 1.13
CA LYS A 31 9.16 10.14 1.30
C LYS A 31 8.33 10.31 0.03
N ASP A 32 8.90 9.99 -1.13
CA ASP A 32 8.32 10.37 -2.43
C ASP A 32 7.81 9.18 -3.23
N LEU A 33 7.69 8.00 -2.61
CA LEU A 33 7.42 6.78 -3.34
C LEU A 33 6.05 6.75 -4.01
N TYR A 34 5.00 7.12 -3.29
CA TYR A 34 3.63 7.18 -3.79
C TYR A 34 2.96 8.43 -3.28
N ARG A 35 2.06 8.98 -4.11
CA ARG A 35 1.15 10.01 -3.62
C ARG A 35 0.21 9.35 -2.62
N THR A 36 0.45 9.61 -1.36
CA THR A 36 -0.44 9.22 -0.28
C THR A 36 -1.20 10.45 0.17
N TYR A 37 -2.51 10.35 0.19
CA TYR A 37 -3.34 11.36 0.82
C TYR A 37 -3.44 11.00 2.29
N GLY A 38 -2.70 11.67 3.14
CA GLY A 38 -2.78 11.43 4.56
C GLY A 38 -1.41 11.28 5.22
N ASP A 39 -1.39 10.55 6.30
CA ASP A 39 -0.21 10.41 7.13
C ASP A 39 0.89 9.64 6.43
N SER A 40 2.11 10.11 6.57
CA SER A 40 3.30 9.41 6.11
C SER A 40 4.25 9.24 7.29
N ILE A 41 5.16 8.28 7.17
CA ILE A 41 6.24 8.11 8.14
C ILE A 41 7.56 8.38 7.45
N ASN A 42 8.43 9.14 8.13
CA ASN A 42 9.77 9.44 7.63
C ASN A 42 10.79 8.48 8.21
N PHE A 43 10.58 8.05 9.45
CA PHE A 43 11.46 7.11 10.12
C PHE A 43 10.73 6.35 11.22
N LEU A 44 11.29 5.21 11.61
CA LEU A 44 10.91 4.47 12.80
C LEU A 44 12.16 4.07 13.56
N GLU A 45 12.11 4.21 14.88
CA GLU A 45 13.16 3.64 15.71
C GLU A 45 12.99 2.12 15.78
N LYS A 46 14.10 1.39 15.89
CA LYS A 46 14.06 -0.08 15.96
C LYS A 46 13.23 -0.59 17.14
N ASP A 47 13.03 0.22 18.17
CA ASP A 47 12.19 -0.12 19.31
C ASP A 47 10.69 -0.07 18.97
N ASN A 48 10.31 0.53 17.86
CA ASN A 48 8.91 0.72 17.45
C ASN A 48 8.51 -0.14 16.25
N LEU A 49 9.23 -1.23 15.98
CA LEU A 49 8.93 -2.11 14.84
C LEU A 49 7.60 -2.84 14.99
N GLU A 50 7.04 -2.91 16.18
CA GLU A 50 5.71 -3.49 16.41
C GLU A 50 4.59 -2.73 15.70
N ARG A 51 4.84 -1.52 15.24
CA ARG A 51 3.90 -0.77 14.41
C ARG A 51 3.73 -1.39 13.02
N ILE A 52 4.70 -2.18 12.57
CA ILE A 52 4.70 -2.78 11.24
C ILE A 52 3.97 -4.11 11.29
N VAL A 53 3.00 -4.30 10.41
CA VAL A 53 2.19 -5.53 10.34
C VAL A 53 2.47 -6.35 9.08
N LYS A 54 2.99 -5.74 8.02
CA LYS A 54 3.35 -6.44 6.78
C LYS A 54 4.65 -5.88 6.21
N VAL A 55 5.46 -6.78 5.65
CA VAL A 55 6.74 -6.44 5.02
C VAL A 55 6.90 -7.30 3.77
N SER A 56 7.31 -6.69 2.65
CA SER A 56 7.65 -7.43 1.44
C SER A 56 8.49 -6.56 0.51
N TYR A 57 9.29 -7.20 -0.34
CA TYR A 57 9.95 -6.49 -1.44
C TYR A 57 8.98 -6.11 -2.56
N ASN A 58 7.77 -6.69 -2.59
CA ASN A 58 6.76 -6.37 -3.57
C ASN A 58 5.60 -5.64 -2.89
N ILE A 59 5.27 -4.44 -3.39
CA ILE A 59 4.19 -3.61 -2.83
C ILE A 59 2.85 -4.36 -2.79
N ILE A 60 2.59 -5.21 -3.78
CA ILE A 60 1.30 -5.92 -3.88
C ILE A 60 1.11 -6.86 -2.69
N ASP A 61 2.18 -7.44 -2.15
CA ASP A 61 2.10 -8.36 -1.02
C ASP A 61 1.58 -7.69 0.27
N ILE A 62 1.70 -6.36 0.36
CA ILE A 62 1.26 -5.63 1.55
C ILE A 62 -0.04 -4.87 1.34
N LEU A 63 -0.60 -4.91 0.13
CA LEU A 63 -1.92 -4.34 -0.15
C LEU A 63 -3.03 -5.29 0.32
N GLU A 64 -4.20 -4.73 0.59
CA GLU A 64 -5.35 -5.48 1.07
C GLU A 64 -6.59 -5.10 0.26
N VAL A 65 -7.54 -6.02 0.21
CA VAL A 65 -8.87 -5.73 -0.35
C VAL A 65 -9.48 -4.58 0.43
N GLY A 66 -9.99 -3.59 -0.30
CA GLY A 66 -10.53 -2.37 0.29
C GLY A 66 -9.60 -1.18 0.21
N ASP A 67 -8.32 -1.39 -0.07
CA ASP A 67 -7.39 -0.30 -0.37
C ASP A 67 -7.77 0.35 -1.69
N TYR A 68 -7.29 1.57 -1.91
CA TYR A 68 -7.46 2.28 -3.18
C TYR A 68 -6.11 2.43 -3.85
N VAL A 69 -6.01 1.97 -5.08
CA VAL A 69 -4.80 2.05 -5.90
C VAL A 69 -5.14 2.83 -7.16
N ASN A 70 -4.40 3.90 -7.45
CA ASN A 70 -4.64 4.77 -8.59
C ASN A 70 -6.10 5.29 -8.63
N GLY A 71 -6.72 5.44 -7.46
CA GLY A 71 -8.10 5.90 -7.34
C GLY A 71 -9.16 4.80 -7.44
N TYR A 72 -8.77 3.55 -7.69
CA TYR A 72 -9.70 2.42 -7.82
C TYR A 72 -9.66 1.53 -6.57
N LYS A 73 -10.82 1.09 -6.15
CA LYS A 73 -10.93 0.21 -4.98
C LYS A 73 -10.48 -1.21 -5.33
N VAL A 74 -9.53 -1.74 -4.55
CA VAL A 74 -9.05 -3.11 -4.71
C VAL A 74 -10.13 -4.09 -4.27
N THR A 75 -10.53 -4.99 -5.16
CA THR A 75 -11.53 -6.02 -4.88
C THR A 75 -10.95 -7.42 -4.81
N GLY A 76 -9.73 -7.60 -5.30
CA GLY A 76 -9.06 -8.88 -5.20
C GLY A 76 -7.57 -8.73 -5.48
N ILE A 77 -6.81 -9.68 -4.97
CA ILE A 77 -5.37 -9.76 -5.21
C ILE A 77 -5.11 -11.13 -5.78
N GLY A 78 -4.66 -11.16 -7.05
CA GLY A 78 -4.45 -12.40 -7.77
C GLY A 78 -3.00 -12.84 -7.80
N GLY A 79 -2.81 -14.12 -8.06
CA GLY A 79 -1.50 -14.69 -8.31
C GLY A 79 -1.07 -14.54 -9.76
N THR A 80 -0.32 -15.50 -10.26
CA THR A 80 0.22 -15.51 -11.62
C THR A 80 -0.88 -15.42 -12.68
N TYR A 81 -0.72 -14.47 -13.60
CA TYR A 81 -1.59 -14.33 -14.76
C TYR A 81 -0.71 -14.40 -16.02
N HIS A 82 -1.13 -15.19 -17.01
CA HIS A 82 -0.38 -15.43 -18.27
C HIS A 82 1.05 -15.93 -18.06
N GLY A 83 1.27 -16.78 -17.06
CA GLY A 83 2.60 -17.34 -16.80
C GLY A 83 3.61 -16.35 -16.26
N ARG A 84 3.21 -15.10 -16.01
CA ARG A 84 4.05 -14.13 -15.34
C ARG A 84 3.99 -14.35 -13.82
N LYS A 85 5.13 -14.28 -13.17
CA LYS A 85 5.22 -14.35 -11.71
C LYS A 85 4.76 -13.05 -11.05
N ASP A 86 4.33 -12.07 -11.83
CA ASP A 86 3.90 -10.78 -11.31
C ASP A 86 2.52 -10.91 -10.71
N ILE A 87 2.39 -10.49 -9.48
CA ILE A 87 1.12 -10.44 -8.79
C ILE A 87 0.38 -9.20 -9.28
N ALA A 88 -0.90 -9.35 -9.56
CA ALA A 88 -1.75 -8.24 -9.98
C ALA A 88 -2.85 -8.02 -8.95
N ILE A 89 -3.30 -6.78 -8.86
CA ILE A 89 -4.48 -6.44 -8.09
C ILE A 89 -5.65 -6.20 -9.04
N TYR A 90 -6.84 -6.57 -8.59
CA TYR A 90 -8.08 -6.34 -9.31
C TYR A 90 -8.85 -5.23 -8.63
N CYS A 91 -9.28 -4.25 -9.39
CA CYS A 91 -9.98 -3.09 -8.88
C CYS A 91 -11.33 -2.94 -9.55
N ASP A 92 -12.29 -2.38 -8.82
CA ASP A 92 -13.57 -1.97 -9.40
C ASP A 92 -13.33 -0.80 -10.33
N TYR A 93 -13.77 -0.96 -11.57
CA TYR A 93 -13.80 0.10 -12.54
C TYR A 93 -15.25 0.38 -12.92
N GLN A 94 -15.74 1.53 -12.49
CA GLN A 94 -17.08 1.98 -12.85
C GLN A 94 -16.97 3.11 -13.87
N GLU A 95 -16.96 2.75 -15.13
CA GLU A 95 -17.04 3.72 -16.20
C GLU A 95 -18.47 4.26 -16.35
N ASN A 96 -19.46 3.41 -16.10
CA ASN A 96 -20.88 3.74 -16.01
C ASN A 96 -21.50 2.81 -14.98
N GLU A 97 -22.47 3.31 -14.24
CA GLU A 97 -23.17 2.57 -13.18
C GLU A 97 -23.75 1.22 -13.60
N LYS A 98 -23.67 0.86 -14.87
CA LYS A 98 -24.37 -0.30 -15.45
C LYS A 98 -23.53 -1.54 -15.65
N THR A 99 -22.20 -1.45 -15.56
CA THR A 99 -21.36 -2.64 -15.77
C THR A 99 -20.22 -2.62 -14.77
N GLY A 100 -20.28 -3.51 -13.79
CA GLY A 100 -19.15 -3.76 -12.92
C GLY A 100 -17.99 -4.28 -13.74
N LYS A 101 -17.22 -3.37 -14.31
CA LYS A 101 -15.95 -3.73 -14.95
C LYS A 101 -14.87 -3.64 -13.90
N TRP A 102 -13.99 -4.62 -13.90
CA TRP A 102 -12.80 -4.60 -13.09
C TRP A 102 -11.59 -4.34 -13.99
N ILE A 103 -10.58 -3.70 -13.43
CA ILE A 103 -9.28 -3.54 -14.10
C ILE A 103 -8.22 -4.28 -13.29
N MET A 104 -7.16 -4.66 -13.97
CA MET A 104 -6.02 -5.33 -13.38
C MET A 104 -4.84 -4.36 -13.40
N ILE A 105 -4.22 -4.16 -12.23
CA ILE A 105 -3.08 -3.24 -12.09
C ILE A 105 -1.88 -4.04 -11.61
N TYR A 106 -0.77 -3.94 -12.32
CA TYR A 106 0.49 -4.55 -11.93
C TYR A 106 1.30 -3.62 -11.03
N ASP A 107 2.29 -4.18 -10.34
CA ASP A 107 3.12 -3.45 -9.39
C ASP A 107 3.79 -2.21 -10.00
N ASP A 108 4.29 -2.31 -11.22
CA ASP A 108 4.96 -1.21 -11.92
C ASP A 108 4.01 -0.12 -12.40
N GLU A 109 2.71 -0.37 -12.35
CA GLU A 109 1.68 0.59 -12.75
C GLU A 109 1.11 1.38 -11.58
N ILE A 110 1.50 1.04 -10.34
CA ILE A 110 0.97 1.70 -9.14
C ILE A 110 1.61 3.07 -8.98
N LYS A 111 0.79 4.11 -8.94
CA LYS A 111 1.22 5.51 -8.78
C LYS A 111 0.75 6.14 -7.48
N SER A 112 -0.35 5.64 -6.94
CA SER A 112 -0.89 6.15 -5.68
C SER A 112 -1.54 5.02 -4.91
N VAL A 113 -1.47 5.09 -3.59
CA VAL A 113 -2.11 4.13 -2.70
C VAL A 113 -2.73 4.89 -1.54
N ILE A 114 -4.01 4.61 -1.27
CA ILE A 114 -4.67 5.03 -0.04
C ILE A 114 -5.22 3.75 0.60
N THR A 115 -4.75 3.41 1.78
CA THR A 115 -5.21 2.20 2.45
C THR A 115 -6.62 2.37 3.00
N HIS A 116 -7.32 1.26 3.23
CA HIS A 116 -8.66 1.32 3.80
C HIS A 116 -8.66 1.98 5.18
N GLU A 117 -7.60 1.79 5.96
CA GLU A 117 -7.45 2.45 7.26
C GLU A 117 -7.38 3.96 7.11
N GLN A 118 -6.63 4.46 6.11
CA GLN A 118 -6.54 5.89 5.82
C GLN A 118 -7.88 6.45 5.35
N MET A 119 -8.58 5.70 4.49
CA MET A 119 -9.92 6.10 4.01
C MET A 119 -10.93 6.19 5.15
N GLU A 120 -10.91 5.24 6.06
CA GLU A 120 -11.78 5.25 7.23
C GLU A 120 -11.57 6.48 8.09
N ARG A 121 -10.30 6.86 8.33
CA ARG A 121 -9.98 8.06 9.09
C ARG A 121 -10.44 9.33 8.40
N MET A 122 -10.26 9.41 7.07
CA MET A 122 -10.72 10.56 6.28
C MET A 122 -12.24 10.69 6.30
N ALA A 123 -12.94 9.59 6.12
CA ALA A 123 -14.40 9.56 6.15
C ALA A 123 -14.94 9.97 7.53
N TYR A 124 -14.27 9.55 8.59
CA TYR A 124 -14.66 9.89 9.95
C TYR A 124 -14.51 11.39 10.23
N LYS A 125 -13.45 12.00 9.72
CA LYS A 125 -13.23 13.45 9.87
C LYS A 125 -14.25 14.28 9.08
N VAL A 126 -14.73 13.77 7.96
CA VAL A 126 -15.69 14.47 7.10
C VAL A 126 -17.13 14.24 7.56
N GLY A 127 -17.39 13.19 8.31
CA GLY A 127 -18.74 12.81 8.76
C GLY A 127 -19.25 13.54 10.00
N ASP A 128 -18.49 14.42 10.56
CA ASP A 128 -18.91 15.20 11.75
C ASP A 128 -19.73 16.42 11.33
#